data_53b97d97ceabff805020b83eb1e94c01
#
_entry.id   53b97d97ceabff805020b83eb1e94c01
#
_cell.length_a   1.000
_cell.length_b   1.000
_cell.length_c   1.000
_cell.angle_alpha   90.00
_cell.angle_beta   90.00
_cell.angle_gamma   90.00
#
_symmetry.space_group_name_H-M   'P 1'
#
loop_
_entity.id
_entity.type
_entity.pdbx_description
1 polymer ?
#
loop_
_entity_poly.entity_id
_entity_poly.type
_entity_poly.pdbx_seq_one_letter_code
_entity_poly.pdbx_strand_id
1 'polypeptide(L)'
;MGLLDDIESRFTSQSVAGAAGTTQVTDTGWLVTKSFMPPDPDKCITIFETGGFAPEVRSDLNRPTFQIRVRSSRTDTDGDAYSTGRDKLQGCCDVLHGFASTTINGRYYAAIYALTDAIGLAFDDEGRPLLAQNFLALRSRTT
;
A
#
# COMPACT_ATOMS: atom_id res chain seq x y z
N MET A 1 -4.15 7.49 -15.05
CA MET A 1 -3.60 7.41 -13.69
C MET A 1 -2.66 6.25 -13.58
N GLY A 2 -1.64 6.38 -12.78
CA GLY A 2 -0.64 5.34 -12.62
C GLY A 2 -1.01 4.29 -11.60
N LEU A 3 -0.11 3.32 -11.42
CA LEU A 3 -0.31 2.22 -10.47
C LEU A 3 -0.54 2.74 -9.04
N LEU A 4 0.27 3.69 -8.62
CA LEU A 4 0.17 4.21 -7.24
C LEU A 4 -1.18 4.90 -6.98
N ASP A 5 -1.69 5.61 -7.97
CA ASP A 5 -3.02 6.24 -7.87
C ASP A 5 -4.12 5.19 -7.74
N ASP A 6 -3.99 4.11 -8.48
CA ASP A 6 -4.99 3.04 -8.45
C ASP A 6 -5.01 2.33 -7.10
N ILE A 7 -3.85 2.04 -6.54
CA ILE A 7 -3.76 1.42 -5.21
C ILE A 7 -4.28 2.37 -4.13
N GLU A 8 -3.94 3.65 -4.21
CA GLU A 8 -4.46 4.65 -3.28
C GLU A 8 -5.98 4.70 -3.33
N SER A 9 -6.56 4.70 -4.53
CA SER A 9 -8.01 4.70 -4.71
C SER A 9 -8.64 3.45 -4.10
N ARG A 10 -7.98 2.30 -4.22
CA ARG A 10 -8.47 1.05 -3.64
C ARG A 10 -8.51 1.14 -2.12
N PHE A 11 -7.46 1.68 -1.50
CA PHE A 11 -7.42 1.83 -0.04
C PHE A 11 -8.52 2.77 0.44
N THR A 12 -8.73 3.88 -0.25
CA THR A 12 -9.76 4.85 0.11
C THR A 12 -11.16 4.25 -0.02
N SER A 13 -11.43 3.57 -1.11
CA SER A 13 -12.77 2.99 -1.37
C SER A 13 -13.10 1.84 -0.43
N GLN A 14 -12.10 1.16 0.12
CA GLN A 14 -12.28 0.04 1.05
C GLN A 14 -12.10 0.44 2.52
N SER A 15 -12.02 1.74 2.79
CA SER A 15 -11.91 2.28 4.15
C SER A 15 -10.69 1.79 4.93
N VAL A 16 -9.60 1.49 4.24
CA VAL A 16 -8.32 1.13 4.88
C VAL A 16 -7.60 2.39 5.35
N ALA A 17 -7.75 3.47 4.59
CA ALA A 17 -7.14 4.76 4.89
C ALA A 17 -8.18 5.86 4.68
N GLY A 18 -7.84 7.05 5.11
CA GLY A 18 -8.68 8.22 4.89
C GLY A 18 -8.69 8.69 3.45
N ALA A 19 -9.20 9.89 3.22
CA ALA A 19 -9.30 10.44 1.88
C ALA A 19 -7.93 10.49 1.19
N ALA A 20 -7.92 10.11 -0.08
CA ALA A 20 -6.70 10.04 -0.88
C ALA A 20 -6.03 11.41 -0.98
N GLY A 21 -4.70 11.41 -0.86
CA GLY A 21 -3.90 12.60 -1.07
C GLY A 21 -4.02 13.68 0.00
N THR A 22 -4.74 13.44 1.08
CA THR A 22 -4.88 14.42 2.16
C THR A 22 -3.82 14.18 3.21
N THR A 23 -3.45 15.26 3.89
CA THR A 23 -2.53 15.19 5.03
C THR A 23 -3.23 14.80 6.31
N GLN A 24 -4.55 14.73 6.28
CA GLN A 24 -5.34 14.42 7.45
C GLN A 24 -6.18 13.17 7.19
N VAL A 25 -6.11 12.23 8.09
CA VAL A 25 -6.86 10.99 8.03
C VAL A 25 -7.80 11.00 9.22
N THR A 26 -9.06 11.32 8.97
CA THR A 26 -10.06 11.47 10.04
C THR A 26 -10.78 10.17 10.34
N ASP A 27 -10.98 9.32 9.34
CA ASP A 27 -11.82 8.13 9.50
C ASP A 27 -11.08 6.98 10.17
N THR A 28 -9.82 6.78 9.78
CA THR A 28 -9.04 5.62 10.23
C THR A 28 -7.84 6.03 11.08
N GLY A 29 -7.49 7.30 11.12
CA GLY A 29 -6.27 7.79 11.77
C GLY A 29 -5.00 7.52 10.97
N TRP A 30 -5.12 7.10 9.70
CA TRP A 30 -3.99 6.74 8.84
C TRP A 30 -3.94 7.60 7.60
N LEU A 31 -2.78 8.18 7.35
CA LEU A 31 -2.51 8.90 6.09
C LEU A 31 -2.00 7.92 5.04
N VAL A 32 -2.46 8.06 3.80
CA VAL A 32 -1.89 7.32 2.68
C VAL A 32 -1.12 8.28 1.77
N THR A 33 0.10 7.90 1.40
CA THR A 33 0.98 8.67 0.53
C THR A 33 1.57 7.78 -0.56
N LYS A 34 2.16 8.42 -1.57
CA LYS A 34 2.78 7.74 -2.70
C LYS A 34 4.22 8.17 -2.82
N SER A 35 5.14 7.21 -2.93
CA SER A 35 6.56 7.40 -3.21
C SER A 35 7.36 8.13 -2.14
N PHE A 36 6.72 8.72 -1.15
CA PHE A 36 7.39 9.47 -0.08
C PHE A 36 6.61 9.32 1.22
N MET A 37 7.32 8.97 2.29
CA MET A 37 6.73 8.83 3.62
C MET A 37 7.08 10.09 4.43
N PRO A 38 6.10 10.98 4.66
CA PRO A 38 6.39 12.22 5.39
C PRO A 38 6.67 11.95 6.87
N PRO A 39 7.35 12.88 7.57
CA PRO A 39 7.64 12.71 8.99
C PRO A 39 6.40 12.75 9.89
N ASP A 40 5.33 13.39 9.45
CA ASP A 40 4.07 13.50 10.17
C ASP A 40 2.90 13.23 9.24
N PRO A 41 1.80 12.65 9.74
CA PRO A 41 1.57 12.09 11.07
C PRO A 41 2.33 10.77 11.30
N ASP A 42 2.35 10.28 12.54
CA ASP A 42 3.05 9.03 12.86
C ASP A 42 2.52 7.86 12.04
N LYS A 43 1.21 7.67 12.04
CA LYS A 43 0.56 6.56 11.32
C LYS A 43 0.45 6.89 9.84
N CYS A 44 1.21 6.19 9.03
CA CYS A 44 1.28 6.44 7.59
C CYS A 44 1.39 5.15 6.82
N ILE A 45 0.67 5.08 5.69
CA ILE A 45 0.76 4.00 4.71
C ILE A 45 1.34 4.62 3.45
N THR A 46 2.47 4.11 2.97
CA THR A 46 3.09 4.62 1.76
C THR A 46 3.20 3.53 0.71
N ILE A 47 2.88 3.89 -0.52
CA ILE A 47 2.91 2.98 -1.67
C ILE A 47 4.14 3.34 -2.51
N PHE A 48 5.04 2.37 -2.72
CA PHE A 48 6.23 2.54 -3.53
C PHE A 48 6.18 1.64 -4.76
N GLU A 49 6.57 2.15 -5.91
CA GLU A 49 6.83 1.30 -7.06
C GLU A 49 8.17 0.59 -6.88
N THR A 50 8.20 -0.70 -7.20
CA THR A 50 9.43 -1.51 -7.10
C THR A 50 9.85 -2.09 -8.45
N GLY A 51 9.32 -1.54 -9.55
CA GLY A 51 9.66 -1.98 -10.90
C GLY A 51 8.69 -3.01 -11.44
N GLY A 52 9.03 -4.27 -11.32
CA GLY A 52 8.22 -5.36 -11.82
C GLY A 52 8.93 -6.16 -12.88
N PHE A 53 8.18 -6.99 -13.58
CA PHE A 53 8.71 -7.83 -14.64
C PHE A 53 8.58 -7.12 -15.98
N ALA A 54 9.45 -7.47 -16.93
CA ALA A 54 9.39 -6.91 -18.26
C ALA A 54 8.04 -7.22 -18.92
N PRO A 55 7.47 -6.26 -19.70
CA PRO A 55 6.23 -6.52 -20.42
C PRO A 55 6.42 -7.63 -21.46
N GLU A 56 5.40 -8.45 -21.61
CA GLU A 56 5.41 -9.47 -22.66
C GLU A 56 5.01 -8.85 -24.00
N VAL A 57 5.68 -9.27 -25.07
CA VAL A 57 5.48 -8.71 -26.41
C VAL A 57 4.06 -8.96 -26.92
N ARG A 58 3.48 -10.10 -26.56
CA ARG A 58 2.18 -10.53 -27.09
C ARG A 58 1.02 -10.36 -26.12
N SER A 59 1.28 -9.85 -24.94
CA SER A 59 0.25 -9.69 -23.91
C SER A 59 -0.07 -8.22 -23.70
N ASP A 60 -1.34 -7.92 -23.48
CA ASP A 60 -1.76 -6.60 -23.05
C ASP A 60 -1.61 -6.40 -21.54
N LEU A 61 -1.11 -7.41 -20.83
CA LEU A 61 -0.95 -7.35 -19.38
C LEU A 61 0.49 -7.04 -19.02
N ASN A 62 0.66 -6.11 -18.09
CA ASN A 62 1.91 -5.84 -17.40
C ASN A 62 1.90 -6.48 -16.03
N ARG A 63 3.09 -6.68 -15.50
CA ARG A 63 3.28 -7.26 -14.16
C ARG A 63 4.12 -6.31 -13.30
N PRO A 64 3.62 -5.11 -13.00
CA PRO A 64 4.33 -4.21 -12.11
C PRO A 64 4.29 -4.73 -10.67
N THR A 65 5.34 -4.44 -9.92
CA THR A 65 5.38 -4.73 -8.50
C THR A 65 5.38 -3.44 -7.71
N PHE A 66 4.87 -3.52 -6.49
CA PHE A 66 4.86 -2.37 -5.58
C PHE A 66 5.00 -2.86 -4.15
N GLN A 67 5.39 -1.94 -3.28
CA GLN A 67 5.54 -2.22 -1.87
C GLN A 67 4.61 -1.33 -1.08
N ILE A 68 3.90 -1.92 -0.13
CA ILE A 68 3.15 -1.17 0.87
C ILE A 68 4.03 -1.11 2.11
N ARG A 69 4.33 0.10 2.55
CA ARG A 69 5.12 0.33 3.75
C ARG A 69 4.26 1.05 4.78
N VAL A 70 4.23 0.50 5.98
CA VAL A 70 3.43 1.04 7.08
C VAL A 70 4.38 1.52 8.17
N ARG A 71 4.15 2.75 8.63
CA ARG A 71 4.79 3.28 9.84
C ARG A 71 3.71 3.48 10.89
N SER A 72 3.94 2.97 12.08
CA SER A 72 2.97 3.04 13.17
C SER A 72 3.32 4.14 14.17
N SER A 73 2.62 4.16 15.29
CA SER A 73 2.81 5.13 16.36
C SER A 73 4.17 4.98 17.03
N ARG A 74 4.56 5.98 17.81
CA ARG A 74 5.78 5.91 18.63
C ARG A 74 5.61 4.89 19.74
N THR A 75 6.64 4.07 19.94
CA THR A 75 6.60 3.02 20.98
C THR A 75 6.68 3.59 22.40
N ASP A 76 7.17 4.80 22.56
CA ASP A 76 7.23 5.47 23.87
C ASP A 76 5.86 5.97 24.35
N THR A 77 4.92 6.16 23.42
CA THR A 77 3.55 6.58 23.74
C THR A 77 2.53 5.49 23.50
N ASP A 78 2.88 4.44 22.77
CA ASP A 78 1.99 3.33 22.44
C ASP A 78 2.80 2.02 22.46
N GLY A 79 2.64 1.25 23.52
CA GLY A 79 3.31 -0.03 23.68
C GLY A 79 2.87 -1.07 22.67
N ASP A 80 1.72 -0.89 22.02
CA ASP A 80 1.19 -1.81 21.01
C ASP A 80 1.45 -1.32 19.58
N ALA A 81 2.36 -0.37 19.40
CA ALA A 81 2.61 0.26 18.10
C ALA A 81 2.95 -0.75 17.01
N TYR A 82 3.77 -1.75 17.33
CA TYR A 82 4.14 -2.79 16.35
C TYR A 82 2.92 -3.62 15.94
N SER A 83 2.13 -4.06 16.89
CA SER A 83 0.91 -4.83 16.61
C SER A 83 -0.09 -4.02 15.80
N THR A 84 -0.24 -2.75 16.13
CA THR A 84 -1.12 -1.82 15.39
C THR A 84 -0.66 -1.69 13.95
N GLY A 85 0.63 -1.52 13.72
CA GLY A 85 1.19 -1.43 12.36
C GLY A 85 1.01 -2.73 11.58
N ARG A 86 1.25 -3.87 12.22
CA ARG A 86 1.09 -5.17 11.59
C ARG A 86 -0.37 -5.43 11.22
N ASP A 87 -1.31 -5.09 12.09
CA ASP A 87 -2.74 -5.24 11.82
C ASP A 87 -3.17 -4.34 10.66
N LYS A 88 -2.64 -3.13 10.59
CA LYS A 88 -2.93 -2.23 9.48
C LYS A 88 -2.39 -2.78 8.15
N LEU A 89 -1.18 -3.31 8.15
CA LEU A 89 -0.61 -3.93 6.96
C LEU A 89 -1.42 -5.16 6.54
N GLN A 90 -1.90 -5.96 7.50
CA GLN A 90 -2.80 -7.06 7.21
C GLN A 90 -4.09 -6.57 6.56
N GLY A 91 -4.66 -5.48 7.05
CA GLY A 91 -5.83 -4.86 6.44
C GLY A 91 -5.58 -4.40 5.00
N CYS A 92 -4.40 -3.84 4.72
CA CYS A 92 -4.01 -3.50 3.36
C CYS A 92 -3.93 -4.77 2.48
N CYS A 93 -3.33 -5.82 3.00
CA CYS A 93 -3.23 -7.10 2.30
C CYS A 93 -4.61 -7.66 1.99
N ASP A 94 -5.53 -7.60 2.95
CA ASP A 94 -6.88 -8.14 2.79
C ASP A 94 -7.66 -7.48 1.65
N VAL A 95 -7.42 -6.20 1.38
CA VAL A 95 -8.10 -5.49 0.28
C VAL A 95 -7.37 -5.61 -1.04
N LEU A 96 -6.12 -6.06 -1.04
CA LEU A 96 -5.31 -6.17 -2.26
C LEU A 96 -5.12 -7.61 -2.72
N HIS A 97 -4.83 -8.52 -1.79
CA HIS A 97 -4.45 -9.87 -2.15
C HIS A 97 -5.65 -10.69 -2.61
N GLY A 98 -5.48 -11.35 -3.75
CA GLY A 98 -6.46 -12.31 -4.25
C GLY A 98 -7.67 -11.70 -4.94
N PHE A 99 -7.74 -10.37 -5.04
CA PHE A 99 -8.83 -9.78 -5.80
C PHE A 99 -8.56 -9.92 -7.30
N ALA A 100 -9.60 -10.12 -8.06
CA ALA A 100 -9.47 -10.42 -9.48
C ALA A 100 -10.52 -9.71 -10.32
N SER A 101 -10.18 -9.49 -11.60
CA SER A 101 -11.09 -9.01 -12.64
C SER A 101 -11.87 -7.77 -12.25
N THR A 102 -11.18 -6.67 -12.03
CA THR A 102 -11.83 -5.39 -11.73
C THR A 102 -11.18 -4.26 -12.52
N THR A 103 -11.88 -3.14 -12.58
CA THR A 103 -11.38 -1.91 -13.21
C THR A 103 -11.20 -0.85 -12.14
N ILE A 104 -10.01 -0.26 -12.09
CA ILE A 104 -9.66 0.81 -11.17
C ILE A 104 -9.21 2.01 -12.00
N ASN A 105 -9.89 3.14 -11.84
CA ASN A 105 -9.59 4.38 -12.58
C ASN A 105 -9.53 4.16 -14.09
N GLY A 106 -10.41 3.31 -14.61
CA GLY A 106 -10.50 3.03 -16.04
C GLY A 106 -9.53 1.99 -16.56
N ARG A 107 -8.65 1.44 -15.72
CA ARG A 107 -7.71 0.41 -16.12
C ARG A 107 -8.11 -0.96 -15.57
N TYR A 108 -8.06 -1.96 -16.42
CA TYR A 108 -8.39 -3.33 -16.04
C TYR A 108 -7.25 -3.97 -15.26
N TYR A 109 -7.60 -4.59 -14.15
CA TYR A 109 -6.70 -5.42 -13.33
C TYR A 109 -7.22 -6.84 -13.34
N ALA A 110 -6.41 -7.76 -13.84
CA ALA A 110 -6.74 -9.18 -13.82
C ALA A 110 -6.61 -9.75 -12.41
N ALA A 111 -5.61 -9.30 -11.66
CA ALA A 111 -5.38 -9.73 -10.28
C ALA A 111 -4.39 -8.81 -9.59
N ILE A 112 -4.44 -8.79 -8.27
CA ILE A 112 -3.37 -8.29 -7.41
C ILE A 112 -3.14 -9.34 -6.33
N TYR A 113 -1.88 -9.63 -6.02
CA TYR A 113 -1.57 -10.59 -4.96
C TYR A 113 -0.23 -10.27 -4.29
N ALA A 114 -0.12 -10.73 -3.04
CA ALA A 114 1.09 -10.55 -2.26
C ALA A 114 2.19 -11.47 -2.75
N LEU A 115 3.41 -10.96 -2.81
CA LEU A 115 4.61 -11.73 -3.13
C LEU A 115 5.30 -12.23 -1.87
N THR A 116 5.11 -11.52 -0.75
CA THR A 116 5.71 -11.85 0.54
C THR A 116 4.66 -11.75 1.62
N ASP A 117 4.98 -12.28 2.79
CA ASP A 117 4.24 -11.93 4.00
C ASP A 117 4.74 -10.58 4.53
N ALA A 118 4.11 -10.08 5.58
CA ALA A 118 4.53 -8.85 6.22
C ALA A 118 5.95 -8.97 6.76
N ILE A 119 6.78 -7.97 6.51
CA ILE A 119 8.20 -7.94 6.90
C ILE A 119 8.38 -6.79 7.88
N GLY A 120 8.85 -7.09 9.08
CA GLY A 120 9.30 -6.06 10.02
C GLY A 120 10.64 -5.52 9.54
N LEU A 121 10.71 -4.23 9.23
CA LEU A 121 11.93 -3.64 8.73
C LEU A 121 12.84 -3.17 9.88
N ALA A 122 12.37 -2.20 10.64
CA ALA A 122 13.16 -1.60 11.72
C ALA A 122 12.29 -0.58 12.45
N PHE A 123 12.85 0.06 13.45
CA PHE A 123 12.27 1.25 14.05
C PHE A 123 13.01 2.46 13.49
N ASP A 124 12.30 3.55 13.26
CA ASP A 124 12.95 4.79 12.83
C ASP A 124 13.59 5.51 14.03
N ASP A 125 14.20 6.66 13.76
CA ASP A 125 14.92 7.42 14.80
C ASP A 125 14.00 7.89 15.93
N GLU A 126 12.70 7.93 15.70
CA GLU A 126 11.71 8.35 16.69
C GLU A 126 11.00 7.17 17.35
N GLY A 127 11.48 5.96 17.16
CA GLY A 127 10.93 4.77 17.77
C GLY A 127 9.61 4.30 17.16
N ARG A 128 9.37 4.61 15.90
CA ARG A 128 8.17 4.18 15.18
C ARG A 128 8.48 2.93 14.38
N PRO A 129 7.74 1.83 14.55
CA PRO A 129 8.00 0.62 13.81
C PRO A 129 7.64 0.78 12.32
N LEU A 130 8.48 0.20 11.47
CA LEU A 130 8.32 0.16 10.02
C LEU A 130 8.10 -1.28 9.59
N LEU A 131 7.05 -1.50 8.80
CA LEU A 131 6.74 -2.81 8.23
C LEU A 131 6.50 -2.64 6.73
N ALA A 132 6.72 -3.71 5.98
CA ALA A 132 6.52 -3.68 4.54
C ALA A 132 5.99 -5.01 4.03
N GLN A 133 5.33 -4.96 2.88
CA GLN A 133 4.90 -6.15 2.16
C GLN A 133 4.93 -5.86 0.67
N ASN A 134 5.41 -6.82 -0.11
CA ASN A 134 5.54 -6.67 -1.56
C ASN A 134 4.37 -7.33 -2.27
N PHE A 135 3.91 -6.69 -3.33
CA PHE A 135 2.75 -7.11 -4.12
C PHE A 135 3.07 -7.07 -5.60
N LEU A 136 2.32 -7.85 -6.36
CA LEU A 136 2.35 -7.84 -7.81
C LEU A 136 0.95 -7.56 -8.34
N ALA A 137 0.85 -6.71 -9.35
CA ALA A 137 -0.39 -6.45 -10.06
C ALA A 137 -0.29 -7.00 -11.48
N LEU A 138 -1.36 -7.63 -11.94
CA LEU A 138 -1.55 -7.97 -13.35
C LEU A 138 -2.57 -6.99 -13.90
N ARG A 139 -2.12 -6.04 -14.70
CA ARG A 139 -3.01 -4.99 -15.23
C ARG A 139 -2.79 -4.78 -16.71
N SER A 140 -3.80 -4.22 -17.37
CA SER A 140 -3.67 -3.89 -18.78
C SER A 140 -2.63 -2.78 -18.99
N ARG A 141 -1.93 -2.86 -20.11
CA ARG A 141 -0.94 -1.84 -20.51
C ARG A 141 -1.62 -0.53 -20.90
N THR A 142 -2.84 -0.65 -21.40
CA THR A 142 -3.62 0.50 -21.85
C THR A 142 -4.94 0.58 -21.11
N THR A 143 -5.47 1.78 -20.97
CA THR A 143 -6.77 2.00 -20.37
C THR A 143 -7.91 1.59 -21.30
#